data_b18bd0833828988de507e7d27bd2edf1
#
_entry.id   b18bd0833828988de507e7d27bd2edf1
#
_cell.length_a   1.000
_cell.length_b   1.000
_cell.length_c   1.000
_cell.angle_alpha   90.00
_cell.angle_beta   90.00
_cell.angle_gamma   90.00
#
_symmetry.space_group_name_H-M   'P 1'
#
loop_
_entity.id
_entity.type
_entity.pdbx_description
1 polymer ?
#
loop_
_entity_poly.entity_id
_entity_poly.type
_entity_poly.pdbx_seq_one_letter_code
_entity_poly.pdbx_strand_id
1 'polypeptide(L)'
;MKKEDKERVVAELTERLRTTETLLVADYRGLTMPQIDELRTKLIEHGARFAVVKNTLTRRAAELAGADTLLALLEGPTAIAFLESDGDPVAVAKALVDAARTTRVLEVRGGMLDGRPIQAAEIESLATLPPLDILRGQVLGAVTAPLTAIVGLFTAPLQDLYGLLDARIEQPGEQGGTSEAEASTETETETQTQEEEQ
;
A
#
# COMPACT_ATOMS: atom_id res chain seq x y z
N MET A 1 11.57 -32.82 -25.08
CA MET A 1 11.47 -33.18 -23.65
C MET A 1 11.03 -34.64 -23.56
N LYS A 2 11.84 -35.47 -22.91
CA LYS A 2 11.51 -36.87 -22.68
C LYS A 2 10.37 -36.96 -21.65
N LYS A 3 9.71 -38.13 -21.57
CA LYS A 3 8.57 -38.33 -20.63
C LYS A 3 9.03 -38.19 -19.16
N GLU A 4 10.22 -38.74 -18.88
CA GLU A 4 10.85 -38.66 -17.57
C GLU A 4 11.14 -37.23 -17.11
N ASP A 5 11.61 -36.35 -18.02
CA ASP A 5 11.83 -34.92 -17.70
C ASP A 5 10.55 -34.20 -17.33
N LYS A 6 9.45 -34.53 -18.01
CA LYS A 6 8.14 -33.93 -17.71
C LYS A 6 7.61 -34.36 -16.33
N GLU A 7 7.76 -35.66 -16.01
CA GLU A 7 7.35 -36.20 -14.71
C GLU A 7 8.16 -35.58 -13.56
N ARG A 8 9.47 -35.39 -13.77
CA ARG A 8 10.36 -34.73 -12.83
C ARG A 8 9.93 -33.25 -12.58
N VAL A 9 9.67 -32.50 -13.66
CA VAL A 9 9.22 -31.10 -13.55
C VAL A 9 7.84 -31.01 -12.86
N VAL A 10 6.92 -31.93 -13.17
CA VAL A 10 5.59 -31.97 -12.50
C VAL A 10 5.78 -32.27 -11.01
N ALA A 11 6.61 -33.22 -10.63
CA ALA A 11 6.88 -33.55 -9.23
C ALA A 11 7.48 -32.33 -8.47
N GLU A 12 8.48 -31.66 -9.07
CA GLU A 12 9.08 -30.47 -8.50
C GLU A 12 8.09 -29.31 -8.34
N LEU A 13 7.24 -29.07 -9.36
CA LEU A 13 6.18 -28.05 -9.29
C LEU A 13 5.12 -28.41 -8.23
N THR A 14 4.74 -29.68 -8.12
CA THR A 14 3.77 -30.14 -7.12
C THR A 14 4.30 -29.93 -5.70
N GLU A 15 5.57 -30.22 -5.47
CA GLU A 15 6.23 -30.00 -4.17
C GLU A 15 6.27 -28.51 -3.83
N ARG A 16 6.67 -27.68 -4.79
CA ARG A 16 6.68 -26.21 -4.61
C ARG A 16 5.28 -25.67 -4.34
N LEU A 17 4.26 -26.09 -5.09
CA LEU A 17 2.87 -25.66 -4.89
C LEU A 17 2.30 -26.08 -3.52
N ARG A 18 2.79 -27.19 -2.94
CA ARG A 18 2.39 -27.62 -1.59
C ARG A 18 3.10 -26.86 -0.49
N THR A 19 4.36 -26.48 -0.74
CA THR A 19 5.17 -25.76 0.26
C THR A 19 4.85 -24.28 0.27
N THR A 20 4.40 -23.72 -0.87
CA THR A 20 4.15 -22.29 -1.03
C THR A 20 2.65 -22.00 -0.92
N GLU A 21 2.27 -21.22 0.08
CA GLU A 21 0.88 -20.79 0.30
C GLU A 21 0.52 -19.56 -0.53
N THR A 22 1.54 -18.78 -0.93
CA THR A 22 1.37 -17.54 -1.69
C THR A 22 2.10 -17.60 -3.02
N LEU A 23 1.38 -17.36 -4.10
CA LEU A 23 1.94 -17.31 -5.44
C LEU A 23 1.24 -16.24 -6.29
N LEU A 24 1.99 -15.61 -7.17
CA LEU A 24 1.49 -14.61 -8.10
C LEU A 24 1.72 -15.06 -9.53
N VAL A 25 0.71 -14.86 -10.36
CA VAL A 25 0.68 -15.28 -11.77
C VAL A 25 0.74 -14.03 -12.66
N ALA A 26 1.70 -14.01 -13.58
CA ALA A 26 1.87 -12.92 -14.53
C ALA A 26 2.10 -13.43 -15.95
N ASP A 27 1.68 -12.66 -16.94
CA ASP A 27 1.99 -12.87 -18.35
C ASP A 27 3.32 -12.19 -18.69
N TYR A 28 4.31 -12.99 -19.09
CA TYR A 28 5.64 -12.48 -19.42
C TYR A 28 5.84 -12.16 -20.91
N ARG A 29 4.80 -12.24 -21.71
CA ARG A 29 4.87 -12.02 -23.15
C ARG A 29 5.39 -10.61 -23.46
N GLY A 30 6.43 -10.54 -24.29
CA GLY A 30 7.01 -9.28 -24.72
C GLY A 30 8.12 -8.72 -23.81
N LEU A 31 8.44 -9.38 -22.71
CA LEU A 31 9.61 -9.04 -21.90
C LEU A 31 10.90 -9.49 -22.58
N THR A 32 11.93 -8.67 -22.51
CA THR A 32 13.29 -9.03 -22.93
C THR A 32 13.99 -9.82 -21.84
N MET A 33 14.99 -10.65 -22.24
CA MET A 33 15.74 -11.45 -21.26
C MET A 33 16.39 -10.60 -20.14
N PRO A 34 17.02 -9.44 -20.42
CA PRO A 34 17.55 -8.60 -19.36
C PRO A 34 16.47 -8.13 -18.34
N GLN A 35 15.28 -7.78 -18.83
CA GLN A 35 14.17 -7.37 -17.96
C GLN A 35 13.68 -8.51 -17.07
N ILE A 36 13.65 -9.74 -17.60
CA ILE A 36 13.30 -10.93 -16.81
C ILE A 36 14.36 -11.19 -15.73
N ASP A 37 15.64 -11.00 -16.05
CA ASP A 37 16.72 -11.23 -15.09
C ASP A 37 16.75 -10.13 -14.01
N GLU A 38 16.49 -8.87 -14.36
CA GLU A 38 16.29 -7.80 -13.37
C GLU A 38 15.10 -8.08 -12.44
N LEU A 39 13.99 -8.55 -13.01
CA LEU A 39 12.80 -8.92 -12.24
C LEU A 39 13.13 -10.07 -11.28
N ARG A 40 13.84 -11.10 -11.76
CA ARG A 40 14.26 -12.22 -10.91
C ARG A 40 15.12 -11.76 -9.75
N THR A 41 16.10 -10.88 -10.01
CA THR A 41 16.96 -10.35 -8.96
C THR A 41 16.18 -9.62 -7.89
N LYS A 42 15.28 -8.72 -8.27
CA LYS A 42 14.40 -7.99 -7.33
C LYS A 42 13.49 -8.92 -6.54
N LEU A 43 12.94 -9.93 -7.18
CA LEU A 43 12.04 -10.88 -6.52
C LEU A 43 12.78 -11.79 -5.52
N ILE A 44 14.03 -12.18 -5.83
CA ILE A 44 14.87 -12.97 -4.93
C ILE A 44 15.22 -12.16 -3.67
N GLU A 45 15.48 -10.84 -3.79
CA GLU A 45 15.73 -9.95 -2.66
C GLU A 45 14.52 -9.91 -1.66
N HIS A 46 13.31 -10.12 -2.17
CA HIS A 46 12.08 -10.16 -1.38
C HIS A 46 11.61 -11.59 -1.03
N GLY A 47 12.46 -12.59 -1.24
CA GLY A 47 12.16 -13.99 -0.89
C GLY A 47 11.19 -14.67 -1.85
N ALA A 48 11.13 -14.23 -3.11
CA ALA A 48 10.30 -14.86 -4.13
C ALA A 48 11.11 -15.40 -5.30
N ARG A 49 10.70 -16.55 -5.83
CA ARG A 49 11.31 -17.18 -7.02
C ARG A 49 10.38 -17.03 -8.22
N PHE A 50 10.88 -16.37 -9.26
CA PHE A 50 10.18 -16.22 -10.53
C PHE A 50 10.55 -17.33 -11.51
N ALA A 51 9.56 -18.12 -11.89
CA ALA A 51 9.72 -19.24 -12.81
C ALA A 51 8.75 -19.15 -13.99
N VAL A 52 9.28 -19.28 -15.21
CA VAL A 52 8.46 -19.45 -16.41
C VAL A 52 8.06 -20.91 -16.50
N VAL A 53 6.78 -21.17 -16.54
CA VAL A 53 6.22 -22.52 -16.51
C VAL A 53 5.37 -22.82 -17.73
N LYS A 54 5.27 -24.11 -18.08
CA LYS A 54 4.40 -24.56 -19.14
C LYS A 54 3.03 -24.94 -18.56
N ASN A 55 1.97 -24.25 -18.98
CA ASN A 55 0.61 -24.42 -18.43
C ASN A 55 0.12 -25.87 -18.36
N THR A 56 0.45 -26.70 -19.36
CA THR A 56 0.04 -28.11 -19.36
C THR A 56 0.68 -28.93 -18.23
N LEU A 57 1.91 -28.60 -17.82
CA LEU A 57 2.59 -29.23 -16.71
C LEU A 57 2.12 -28.68 -15.38
N THR A 58 1.91 -27.36 -15.33
CA THR A 58 1.40 -26.66 -14.15
C THR A 58 -0.02 -27.08 -13.82
N ARG A 59 -0.92 -27.24 -14.80
CA ARG A 59 -2.28 -27.78 -14.58
C ARG A 59 -2.23 -29.14 -13.92
N ARG A 60 -1.38 -30.04 -14.43
CA ARG A 60 -1.24 -31.38 -13.85
C ARG A 60 -0.65 -31.34 -12.44
N ALA A 61 0.29 -30.42 -12.18
CA ALA A 61 0.85 -30.23 -10.84
C ALA A 61 -0.18 -29.64 -9.88
N ALA A 62 -1.01 -28.67 -10.33
CA ALA A 62 -2.07 -28.06 -9.55
C ALA A 62 -3.17 -29.07 -9.17
N GLU A 63 -3.60 -29.94 -10.09
CA GLU A 63 -4.52 -31.04 -9.83
C GLU A 63 -3.97 -32.01 -8.76
N LEU A 64 -2.67 -32.33 -8.80
CA LEU A 64 -2.01 -33.19 -7.81
C LEU A 64 -1.78 -32.49 -6.46
N ALA A 65 -1.66 -31.19 -6.46
CA ALA A 65 -1.49 -30.36 -5.25
C ALA A 65 -2.83 -29.95 -4.62
N GLY A 66 -3.98 -30.09 -5.35
CA GLY A 66 -5.29 -29.65 -4.89
C GLY A 66 -5.53 -28.15 -5.00
N ALA A 67 -4.77 -27.47 -5.87
CA ALA A 67 -4.83 -26.02 -6.10
C ALA A 67 -5.68 -25.70 -7.36
N ASP A 68 -6.93 -26.16 -7.39
CA ASP A 68 -7.81 -26.05 -8.55
C ASP A 68 -8.10 -24.59 -8.95
N THR A 69 -8.05 -23.66 -7.99
CA THR A 69 -8.24 -22.23 -8.22
C THR A 69 -7.22 -21.62 -9.17
N LEU A 70 -6.01 -22.21 -9.24
CA LEU A 70 -4.98 -21.78 -10.19
C LEU A 70 -5.32 -22.10 -11.65
N LEU A 71 -6.14 -23.13 -11.89
CA LEU A 71 -6.48 -23.57 -13.24
C LEU A 71 -7.14 -22.46 -14.07
N ALA A 72 -7.93 -21.63 -13.42
CA ALA A 72 -8.60 -20.47 -14.05
C ALA A 72 -7.61 -19.35 -14.45
N LEU A 73 -6.47 -19.24 -13.75
CA LEU A 73 -5.46 -18.21 -14.00
C LEU A 73 -4.41 -18.64 -15.04
N LEU A 74 -4.35 -19.92 -15.40
CA LEU A 74 -3.37 -20.48 -16.33
C LEU A 74 -3.83 -20.36 -17.79
N GLU A 75 -4.03 -19.14 -18.25
CA GLU A 75 -4.34 -18.83 -19.64
C GLU A 75 -3.16 -18.10 -20.31
N GLY A 76 -2.80 -18.49 -21.54
CA GLY A 76 -1.69 -17.86 -22.28
C GLY A 76 -0.30 -18.16 -21.71
N PRO A 77 0.75 -17.42 -22.08
CA PRO A 77 2.10 -17.56 -21.54
C PRO A 77 2.14 -17.12 -20.08
N THR A 78 2.51 -18.05 -19.21
CA THR A 78 2.39 -17.84 -17.76
C THR A 78 3.76 -17.97 -17.09
N ALA A 79 4.07 -16.99 -16.25
CA ALA A 79 5.16 -17.06 -15.28
C ALA A 79 4.56 -16.99 -13.89
N ILE A 80 5.12 -17.73 -12.96
CA ILE A 80 4.67 -17.82 -11.58
C ILE A 80 5.80 -17.33 -10.67
N ALA A 81 5.48 -16.41 -9.80
CA ALA A 81 6.33 -16.03 -8.69
C ALA A 81 5.88 -16.83 -7.46
N PHE A 82 6.72 -17.73 -6.99
CA PHE A 82 6.52 -18.49 -5.77
C PHE A 82 7.13 -17.72 -4.60
N LEU A 83 6.34 -17.43 -3.58
CA LEU A 83 6.83 -16.79 -2.37
C LEU A 83 7.32 -17.86 -1.39
N GLU A 84 8.54 -17.73 -0.90
CA GLU A 84 9.04 -18.57 0.19
C GLU A 84 8.40 -18.16 1.51
N SER A 85 8.39 -19.06 2.50
CA SER A 85 7.67 -18.86 3.78
C SER A 85 8.08 -17.59 4.55
N ASP A 86 9.30 -17.09 4.32
CA ASP A 86 9.82 -15.85 4.93
C ASP A 86 9.69 -14.61 4.04
N GLY A 87 9.12 -14.73 2.84
CA GLY A 87 9.00 -13.65 1.88
C GLY A 87 7.88 -12.66 2.24
N ASP A 88 8.05 -11.40 1.85
CA ASP A 88 7.02 -10.36 2.03
C ASP A 88 6.10 -10.30 0.80
N PRO A 89 4.83 -10.72 0.90
CA PRO A 89 3.89 -10.71 -0.22
C PRO A 89 3.63 -9.29 -0.76
N VAL A 90 3.70 -8.27 0.09
CA VAL A 90 3.50 -6.88 -0.31
C VAL A 90 4.69 -6.37 -1.13
N ALA A 91 5.91 -6.68 -0.70
CA ALA A 91 7.12 -6.28 -1.43
C ALA A 91 7.20 -6.97 -2.82
N VAL A 92 6.81 -8.25 -2.89
CA VAL A 92 6.76 -9.01 -4.14
C VAL A 92 5.67 -8.47 -5.08
N ALA A 93 4.46 -8.19 -4.57
CA ALA A 93 3.39 -7.58 -5.35
C ALA A 93 3.82 -6.20 -5.90
N LYS A 94 4.47 -5.38 -5.06
CA LYS A 94 5.00 -4.07 -5.45
C LYS A 94 6.07 -4.21 -6.54
N ALA A 95 7.02 -5.11 -6.39
CA ALA A 95 8.06 -5.35 -7.40
C ALA A 95 7.47 -5.79 -8.76
N LEU A 96 6.42 -6.63 -8.75
CA LEU A 96 5.71 -7.04 -9.96
C LEU A 96 4.94 -5.89 -10.61
N VAL A 97 4.21 -5.11 -9.83
CA VAL A 97 3.44 -3.96 -10.34
C VAL A 97 4.37 -2.86 -10.86
N ASP A 98 5.48 -2.58 -10.18
CA ASP A 98 6.47 -1.60 -10.63
C ASP A 98 7.16 -2.06 -11.93
N ALA A 99 7.46 -3.38 -12.05
CA ALA A 99 7.94 -3.94 -13.29
C ALA A 99 6.90 -3.85 -14.42
N ALA A 100 5.62 -4.09 -14.12
CA ALA A 100 4.52 -3.94 -15.07
C ALA A 100 4.39 -2.48 -15.56
N ARG A 101 4.50 -1.50 -14.66
CA ARG A 101 4.48 -0.07 -15.02
C ARG A 101 5.69 0.35 -15.86
N THR A 102 6.88 -0.16 -15.53
CA THR A 102 8.12 0.18 -16.23
C THR A 102 8.16 -0.42 -17.62
N THR A 103 7.80 -1.68 -17.74
CA THR A 103 7.85 -2.42 -19.01
C THR A 103 6.62 -2.19 -19.88
N ARG A 104 5.47 -1.87 -19.27
CA ARG A 104 4.14 -1.73 -19.91
C ARG A 104 3.71 -2.97 -20.72
N VAL A 105 4.36 -4.07 -20.49
CA VAL A 105 4.18 -5.33 -21.21
C VAL A 105 3.82 -6.46 -20.26
N LEU A 106 4.39 -6.45 -19.05
CA LEU A 106 4.06 -7.41 -18.00
C LEU A 106 2.63 -7.16 -17.52
N GLU A 107 1.78 -8.16 -17.63
CA GLU A 107 0.40 -8.11 -17.14
C GLU A 107 0.25 -9.07 -15.96
N VAL A 108 -0.12 -8.52 -14.80
CA VAL A 108 -0.43 -9.33 -13.62
C VAL A 108 -1.86 -9.85 -13.77
N ARG A 109 -2.04 -11.17 -13.77
CA ARG A 109 -3.37 -11.78 -13.97
C ARG A 109 -4.09 -12.09 -12.67
N GLY A 110 -3.36 -12.40 -11.64
CA GLY A 110 -3.90 -12.78 -10.35
C GLY A 110 -2.92 -13.64 -9.56
N GLY A 111 -3.41 -14.31 -8.55
CA GLY A 111 -2.57 -15.17 -7.74
C GLY A 111 -3.37 -15.92 -6.69
N MET A 112 -2.64 -16.46 -5.73
CA MET A 112 -3.17 -17.07 -4.53
C MET A 112 -2.42 -16.51 -3.34
N LEU A 113 -3.13 -16.05 -2.33
CA LEU A 113 -2.59 -15.54 -1.08
C LEU A 113 -3.22 -16.34 0.07
N ASP A 114 -2.37 -17.01 0.85
CA ASP A 114 -2.80 -17.86 1.97
C ASP A 114 -3.91 -18.85 1.58
N GLY A 115 -3.78 -19.46 0.39
CA GLY A 115 -4.76 -20.39 -0.13
C GLY A 115 -6.03 -19.76 -0.75
N ARG A 116 -6.16 -18.42 -0.76
CA ARG A 116 -7.29 -17.71 -1.37
C ARG A 116 -6.91 -17.15 -2.74
N PRO A 117 -7.76 -17.34 -3.75
CA PRO A 117 -7.54 -16.72 -5.05
C PRO A 117 -7.69 -15.20 -4.94
N ILE A 118 -6.75 -14.47 -5.52
CA ILE A 118 -6.77 -13.02 -5.63
C ILE A 118 -6.74 -12.60 -7.10
N GLN A 119 -7.46 -11.52 -7.41
CA GLN A 119 -7.52 -10.95 -8.76
C GLN A 119 -6.43 -9.89 -8.97
N ALA A 120 -6.20 -9.49 -10.23
CA ALA A 120 -5.22 -8.47 -10.58
C ALA A 120 -5.43 -7.14 -9.82
N ALA A 121 -6.68 -6.68 -9.68
CA ALA A 121 -7.01 -5.45 -8.96
C ALA A 121 -6.65 -5.52 -7.46
N GLU A 122 -6.74 -6.70 -6.85
CA GLU A 122 -6.36 -6.90 -5.46
C GLU A 122 -4.83 -6.89 -5.30
N ILE A 123 -4.09 -7.43 -6.29
CA ILE A 123 -2.61 -7.35 -6.30
C ILE A 123 -2.14 -5.91 -6.47
N GLU A 124 -2.81 -5.12 -7.30
CA GLU A 124 -2.51 -3.69 -7.43
C GLU A 124 -2.76 -2.94 -6.11
N SER A 125 -3.85 -3.25 -5.41
CA SER A 125 -4.10 -2.68 -4.09
C SER A 125 -3.08 -3.12 -3.04
N LEU A 126 -2.65 -4.39 -3.04
CA LEU A 126 -1.55 -4.87 -2.21
C LEU A 126 -0.25 -4.10 -2.47
N ALA A 127 0.06 -3.80 -3.73
CA ALA A 127 1.26 -3.05 -4.11
C ALA A 127 1.26 -1.59 -3.61
N THR A 128 0.09 -1.02 -3.29
CA THR A 128 -0.03 0.32 -2.70
C THR A 128 0.17 0.34 -1.19
N LEU A 129 0.15 -0.82 -0.53
CA LEU A 129 0.32 -0.91 0.91
C LEU A 129 1.76 -0.57 1.32
N PRO A 130 1.96 0.11 2.46
CA PRO A 130 3.27 0.29 3.04
C PRO A 130 3.85 -1.04 3.57
N PRO A 131 5.17 -1.12 3.79
CA PRO A 131 5.81 -2.30 4.37
C PRO A 131 5.15 -2.77 5.67
N LEU A 132 5.25 -4.08 5.96
CA LEU A 132 4.57 -4.72 7.10
C LEU A 132 4.82 -4.03 8.45
N ASP A 133 6.03 -3.53 8.69
CA ASP A 133 6.35 -2.86 9.95
C ASP A 133 5.58 -1.53 10.12
N ILE A 134 5.42 -0.78 9.02
CA ILE A 134 4.63 0.46 9.02
C ILE A 134 3.14 0.13 9.20
N LEU A 135 2.64 -0.93 8.55
CA LEU A 135 1.25 -1.40 8.73
C LEU A 135 0.95 -1.77 10.18
N ARG A 136 1.85 -2.52 10.83
CA ARG A 136 1.73 -2.85 12.26
C ARG A 136 1.69 -1.58 13.12
N GLY A 137 2.56 -0.60 12.84
CA GLY A 137 2.55 0.70 13.49
C GLY A 137 1.24 1.47 13.29
N GLN A 138 0.70 1.46 12.07
CA GLN A 138 -0.58 2.11 11.76
C GLN A 138 -1.77 1.46 12.49
N VAL A 139 -1.80 0.13 12.58
CA VAL A 139 -2.84 -0.59 13.33
C VAL A 139 -2.76 -0.25 14.82
N LEU A 140 -1.57 -0.25 15.41
CA LEU A 140 -1.37 0.17 16.80
C LEU A 140 -1.78 1.63 17.00
N GLY A 141 -1.39 2.52 16.07
CA GLY A 141 -1.78 3.92 16.07
C GLY A 141 -3.29 4.11 16.01
N ALA A 142 -4.00 3.36 15.15
CA ALA A 142 -5.44 3.43 15.03
C ALA A 142 -6.17 2.98 16.32
N VAL A 143 -5.61 2.01 17.06
CA VAL A 143 -6.17 1.56 18.34
C VAL A 143 -5.88 2.58 19.46
N THR A 144 -4.72 3.23 19.44
CA THR A 144 -4.32 4.20 20.47
C THR A 144 -4.83 5.62 20.20
N ALA A 145 -5.14 5.98 18.95
CA ALA A 145 -5.62 7.30 18.56
C ALA A 145 -6.84 7.80 19.38
N PRO A 146 -7.90 7.02 19.62
CA PRO A 146 -9.03 7.48 20.42
C PRO A 146 -8.65 7.78 21.88
N LEU A 147 -7.71 7.02 22.44
CA LEU A 147 -7.21 7.25 23.80
C LEU A 147 -6.42 8.57 23.88
N THR A 148 -5.54 8.80 22.90
CA THR A 148 -4.75 10.03 22.79
C THR A 148 -5.64 11.26 22.56
N ALA A 149 -6.71 11.10 21.77
CA ALA A 149 -7.70 12.17 21.54
C ALA A 149 -8.40 12.58 22.83
N ILE A 150 -8.80 11.63 23.68
CA ILE A 150 -9.43 11.92 24.98
C ILE A 150 -8.45 12.69 25.87
N VAL A 151 -7.20 12.25 25.98
CA VAL A 151 -6.17 12.95 26.76
C VAL A 151 -5.94 14.36 26.21
N GLY A 152 -5.89 14.52 24.88
CA GLY A 152 -5.74 15.80 24.20
C GLY A 152 -6.86 16.79 24.54
N LEU A 153 -8.11 16.33 24.61
CA LEU A 153 -9.26 17.16 24.99
C LEU A 153 -9.15 17.72 26.41
N PHE A 154 -8.51 17.01 27.33
CA PHE A 154 -8.28 17.50 28.69
C PHE A 154 -7.03 18.37 28.81
N THR A 155 -6.00 18.12 28.01
CA THR A 155 -4.74 18.84 28.10
C THR A 155 -4.72 20.11 27.26
N ALA A 156 -5.45 20.17 26.13
CA ALA A 156 -5.50 21.34 25.26
C ALA A 156 -5.94 22.64 25.97
N PRO A 157 -7.04 22.66 26.76
CA PRO A 157 -7.45 23.88 27.46
C PRO A 157 -6.42 24.35 28.50
N LEU A 158 -5.72 23.41 29.14
CA LEU A 158 -4.66 23.71 30.09
C LEU A 158 -3.42 24.31 29.41
N GLN A 159 -3.06 23.80 28.24
CA GLN A 159 -1.96 24.33 27.45
C GLN A 159 -2.28 25.72 26.91
N ASP A 160 -3.51 25.95 26.46
CA ASP A 160 -3.95 27.28 26.00
C ASP A 160 -3.93 28.31 27.15
N LEU A 161 -4.37 27.91 28.34
CA LEU A 161 -4.28 28.77 29.53
C LEU A 161 -2.84 29.07 29.91
N TYR A 162 -1.98 28.03 29.88
CA TYR A 162 -0.55 28.21 30.18
C TYR A 162 0.11 29.15 29.16
N GLY A 163 -0.15 28.96 27.87
CA GLY A 163 0.37 29.81 26.80
C GLY A 163 -0.08 31.27 26.92
N LEU A 164 -1.36 31.53 27.35
CA LEU A 164 -1.85 32.89 27.61
C LEU A 164 -1.16 33.53 28.83
N LEU A 165 -0.89 32.77 29.88
CA LEU A 165 -0.19 33.26 31.06
C LEU A 165 1.28 33.58 30.72
N ASP A 166 1.93 32.69 29.95
CA ASP A 166 3.31 32.85 29.51
C ASP A 166 3.49 34.09 28.60
N ALA A 167 2.59 34.27 27.63
CA ALA A 167 2.52 35.44 26.79
C ALA A 167 2.26 36.74 27.58
N ARG A 168 1.51 36.65 28.69
CA ARG A 168 1.27 37.81 29.58
C ARG A 168 2.51 38.13 30.43
N ILE A 169 3.28 37.15 30.82
CA ILE A 169 4.56 37.30 31.55
C ILE A 169 5.67 37.88 30.64
N GLU A 170 5.69 37.46 29.40
CA GLU A 170 6.65 37.96 28.39
C GLU A 170 6.34 39.41 27.94
N GLN A 171 5.17 39.94 28.27
CA GLN A 171 4.85 41.37 28.10
C GLN A 171 5.04 42.14 29.41
N PRO A 172 6.26 42.37 29.89
CA PRO A 172 6.50 43.17 31.08
C PRO A 172 6.44 44.64 30.69
N GLY A 173 5.29 45.29 30.92
CA GLY A 173 5.29 46.74 31.15
C GLY A 173 4.91 47.66 30.01
N GLU A 174 3.79 47.43 29.32
CA GLU A 174 3.07 48.51 28.68
C GLU A 174 1.56 48.29 28.85
N GLN A 175 1.05 48.74 29.96
CA GLN A 175 -0.28 49.26 30.17
C GLN A 175 -0.70 49.16 31.66
N GLY A 176 0.02 49.88 32.48
CA GLY A 176 -0.52 50.45 33.66
C GLY A 176 -0.96 51.87 33.33
N GLY A 177 -2.17 52.07 32.92
CA GLY A 177 -2.66 53.42 32.67
C GLY A 177 -3.98 53.42 31.89
N THR A 178 -5.06 53.80 32.63
CA THR A 178 -6.32 54.35 32.12
C THR A 178 -7.33 53.36 31.49
N SER A 179 -8.05 52.73 32.39
CA SER A 179 -9.49 52.51 32.20
C SER A 179 -10.17 53.82 32.67
N GLU A 180 -10.60 54.64 31.76
CA GLU A 180 -11.77 55.55 31.92
C GLU A 180 -11.92 56.39 30.65
N ALA A 181 -13.13 56.50 30.21
CA ALA A 181 -13.65 57.37 29.14
C ALA A 181 -13.35 56.88 27.70
N GLU A 182 -14.32 56.25 27.06
CA GLU A 182 -15.25 56.96 26.19
C GLU A 182 -16.32 56.01 25.66
N ALA A 183 -17.38 55.90 26.43
CA ALA A 183 -18.71 55.70 25.90
C ALA A 183 -19.19 57.08 25.43
N SER A 184 -19.18 57.28 24.12
CA SER A 184 -20.02 58.28 23.42
C SER A 184 -19.37 58.63 22.08
N THR A 185 -19.80 58.04 21.02
CA THR A 185 -20.12 58.66 19.73
C THR A 185 -20.53 57.54 18.78
N GLU A 186 -21.66 56.93 19.04
CA GLU A 186 -22.58 56.52 17.99
C GLU A 186 -23.39 57.76 17.65
N THR A 187 -23.53 57.96 16.39
CA THR A 187 -24.52 58.78 15.69
C THR A 187 -23.85 59.86 14.81
N GLU A 188 -24.31 59.85 13.58
CA GLU A 188 -24.06 60.80 12.49
C GLU A 188 -22.92 60.40 11.51
N THR A 189 -23.25 59.60 10.52
CA THR A 189 -23.29 60.04 9.13
C THR A 189 -23.81 58.92 8.21
N GLU A 190 -25.08 58.62 8.27
CA GLU A 190 -25.90 58.34 7.10
C GLU A 190 -26.33 59.69 6.57
N THR A 191 -25.97 60.00 5.37
CA THR A 191 -26.67 60.82 4.35
C THR A 191 -25.64 61.56 3.48
N GLN A 192 -25.88 61.46 2.20
CA GLN A 192 -25.17 62.04 1.06
C GLN A 192 -24.11 61.12 0.44
N THR A 193 -24.39 60.40 -0.64
CA THR A 193 -24.58 61.02 -1.94
C THR A 193 -25.22 60.00 -2.90
N GLN A 194 -26.44 60.15 -3.18
CA GLN A 194 -26.99 59.98 -4.55
C GLN A 194 -26.75 61.27 -5.28
N GLU A 195 -26.60 61.18 -6.58
CA GLU A 195 -26.41 62.21 -7.61
C GLU A 195 -24.96 62.42 -8.04
N GLU A 196 -24.61 61.74 -9.14
CA GLU A 196 -24.41 62.30 -10.43
C GLU A 196 -24.13 61.17 -11.42
N GLU A 197 -25.13 60.82 -12.17
CA GLU A 197 -25.20 60.59 -13.58
C GLU A 197 -24.55 61.74 -14.38
N GLN A 198 -23.65 61.40 -15.22
CA GLN A 198 -23.68 61.69 -16.69
C GLN A 198 -22.46 61.07 -17.34
#